data_d95126a54f395a77ed6927d4838cf332
#
_entry.id   d95126a54f395a77ed6927d4838cf332
#
_cell.length_a   1.000
_cell.length_b   1.000
_cell.length_c   1.000
_cell.angle_alpha   90.00
_cell.angle_beta   90.00
_cell.angle_gamma   90.00
#
_symmetry.space_group_name_H-M   'P 1'
#
loop_
_entity.id
_entity.type
_entity.pdbx_description
1 polymer ?
#
loop_
_entity_poly.entity_id
_entity_poly.type
_entity_poly.pdbx_seq_one_letter_code
_entity_poly.pdbx_strand_id
1 'polypeptide(L)'
;MKRSVVLAAVVGLFAVSCAERGPGVIGPAPTGADTPTGEPTESPVTGKTVTLEVWFAYVPRGERPDIEREWLFVTERTLPATQAVGRAALAELFEGPTREEGDAGVSTAVPDGTEILDLSIDHGTATVDLSSEFESGGGSASVSMRLAQLTYTLTQFPTVGEVALEIEGAPVEVFSGEGVVIDHPMARRDFDHLLPPILVASPVIGERVRSPITIAGSSNVFEATVSIAILDENDDRIAQTFTTATCGTGCRGDYETNVSYELGGTQEGTVVVFESSAEDGSPIHVVEIPVTLVA
;
A
#
# COMPACT_ATOMS: atom_id res chain seq x y z
N MET A 1 9.47 45.43 -34.85
CA MET A 1 8.81 44.84 -36.00
C MET A 1 7.69 43.94 -35.49
N LYS A 2 6.45 44.44 -35.65
CA LYS A 2 5.20 43.77 -35.25
C LYS A 2 4.78 42.81 -36.35
N ARG A 3 4.45 41.57 -36.05
CA ARG A 3 3.70 40.68 -36.93
C ARG A 3 2.45 40.18 -36.22
N SER A 4 1.31 40.70 -36.66
CA SER A 4 -0.01 40.26 -36.31
C SER A 4 -0.30 38.95 -37.06
N VAL A 5 -0.91 37.96 -36.36
CA VAL A 5 -1.54 36.78 -36.99
C VAL A 5 -3.04 36.88 -36.78
N VAL A 6 -3.74 36.83 -37.88
CA VAL A 6 -5.22 36.91 -37.99
C VAL A 6 -5.80 35.52 -37.74
N LEU A 7 -6.77 35.42 -36.83
CA LEU A 7 -7.56 34.22 -36.54
C LEU A 7 -8.83 34.24 -37.39
N ALA A 8 -9.01 33.23 -38.26
CA ALA A 8 -10.22 33.04 -39.05
C ALA A 8 -11.18 32.10 -38.29
N ALA A 9 -12.38 32.57 -37.98
CA ALA A 9 -13.47 31.78 -37.42
C ALA A 9 -14.31 31.14 -38.54
N VAL A 10 -14.49 29.80 -38.45
CA VAL A 10 -15.42 29.06 -39.31
C VAL A 10 -16.67 28.77 -38.48
N VAL A 11 -17.79 29.36 -38.94
CA VAL A 11 -19.15 29.14 -38.42
C VAL A 11 -19.76 28.00 -39.22
N GLY A 12 -20.05 26.87 -38.60
CA GLY A 12 -20.79 25.75 -39.16
C GLY A 12 -22.27 25.81 -38.72
N LEU A 13 -23.18 26.07 -39.69
CA LEU A 13 -24.62 25.97 -39.49
C LEU A 13 -25.04 24.49 -39.49
N PHE A 14 -25.70 24.04 -38.44
CA PHE A 14 -26.47 22.79 -38.45
C PHE A 14 -27.97 23.10 -38.54
N ALA A 15 -28.60 22.57 -39.59
CA ALA A 15 -30.04 22.66 -39.82
C ALA A 15 -30.78 21.65 -38.92
N VAL A 16 -31.77 22.13 -38.19
CA VAL A 16 -32.71 21.32 -37.39
C VAL A 16 -33.87 20.90 -38.30
N SER A 17 -34.06 19.59 -38.48
CA SER A 17 -35.22 19.00 -39.14
C SER A 17 -36.30 18.66 -38.10
N CYS A 18 -37.44 19.34 -38.19
CA CYS A 18 -38.63 19.00 -37.41
C CYS A 18 -39.40 17.87 -38.11
N ALA A 19 -39.61 16.77 -37.40
CA ALA A 19 -40.54 15.70 -37.79
C ALA A 19 -41.85 15.85 -36.99
N GLU A 20 -42.97 16.04 -37.70
CA GLU A 20 -44.31 16.10 -37.14
C GLU A 20 -44.75 14.74 -36.57
N ARG A 21 -45.31 14.75 -35.35
CA ARG A 21 -45.95 13.58 -34.71
C ARG A 21 -47.48 13.68 -34.91
N GLY A 22 -48.05 12.67 -35.53
CA GLY A 22 -49.49 12.46 -35.58
C GLY A 22 -50.07 11.95 -34.25
N PRO A 23 -51.38 12.04 -34.00
CA PRO A 23 -52.03 11.71 -32.74
C PRO A 23 -52.11 10.19 -32.53
N GLY A 24 -51.42 9.69 -31.50
CA GLY A 24 -51.48 8.29 -31.08
C GLY A 24 -52.54 8.05 -29.99
N VAL A 25 -53.27 6.98 -30.15
CA VAL A 25 -54.38 6.47 -29.34
C VAL A 25 -53.93 6.13 -27.93
N ILE A 26 -54.68 6.57 -26.91
CA ILE A 26 -54.47 6.26 -25.49
C ILE A 26 -55.05 4.86 -25.21
N GLY A 27 -54.19 3.88 -24.95
CA GLY A 27 -54.56 2.58 -24.41
C GLY A 27 -54.38 2.54 -22.88
N PRO A 28 -55.08 1.66 -22.12
CA PRO A 28 -55.04 1.65 -20.67
C PRO A 28 -53.67 1.22 -20.12
N ALA A 29 -53.26 1.87 -19.01
CA ALA A 29 -51.97 1.64 -18.34
C ALA A 29 -51.90 0.20 -17.78
N PRO A 30 -50.75 -0.52 -17.92
CA PRO A 30 -50.52 -1.75 -17.19
C PRO A 30 -50.17 -1.44 -15.73
N THR A 31 -50.92 -2.02 -14.82
CA THR A 31 -50.64 -2.07 -13.39
C THR A 31 -49.59 -3.14 -13.14
N GLY A 32 -48.54 -2.81 -12.39
CA GLY A 32 -47.56 -3.75 -11.84
C GLY A 32 -46.22 -3.76 -12.61
N ALA A 33 -45.29 -2.95 -12.18
CA ALA A 33 -43.89 -3.17 -12.43
C ALA A 33 -43.19 -3.24 -11.07
N ASP A 34 -42.80 -4.47 -10.73
CA ASP A 34 -41.81 -4.71 -9.70
C ASP A 34 -40.55 -3.96 -10.07
N THR A 35 -40.11 -3.09 -9.16
CA THR A 35 -38.83 -2.43 -9.26
C THR A 35 -37.76 -3.48 -8.95
N PRO A 36 -36.88 -3.84 -9.88
CA PRO A 36 -35.74 -4.64 -9.52
C PRO A 36 -34.76 -3.72 -8.78
N THR A 37 -34.69 -3.91 -7.46
CA THR A 37 -33.56 -3.46 -6.66
C THR A 37 -32.39 -4.38 -7.04
N GLY A 38 -31.71 -4.02 -8.14
CA GLY A 38 -30.48 -4.66 -8.54
C GLY A 38 -29.33 -3.84 -7.94
N GLU A 39 -28.68 -4.35 -6.91
CA GLU A 39 -27.31 -3.99 -6.62
C GLU A 39 -26.51 -4.11 -7.93
N PRO A 40 -25.60 -3.15 -8.23
CA PRO A 40 -24.70 -3.33 -9.34
C PRO A 40 -23.75 -4.48 -9.02
N THR A 41 -24.09 -5.68 -9.50
CA THR A 41 -23.18 -6.81 -9.52
C THR A 41 -22.07 -6.45 -10.53
N GLU A 42 -20.94 -5.96 -10.05
CA GLU A 42 -19.75 -5.79 -10.87
C GLU A 42 -19.33 -7.18 -11.37
N SER A 43 -19.46 -7.41 -12.66
CA SER A 43 -18.93 -8.63 -13.27
C SER A 43 -17.41 -8.57 -13.23
N PRO A 44 -16.70 -9.56 -12.67
CA PRO A 44 -15.26 -9.58 -12.65
C PRO A 44 -14.73 -9.56 -14.09
N VAL A 45 -13.81 -8.62 -14.37
CA VAL A 45 -13.09 -8.58 -15.65
C VAL A 45 -12.17 -9.78 -15.71
N THR A 46 -12.63 -10.83 -16.38
CA THR A 46 -11.97 -12.15 -16.42
C THR A 46 -10.55 -12.02 -17.03
N GLY A 47 -9.54 -12.30 -16.22
CA GLY A 47 -8.16 -12.53 -16.68
C GLY A 47 -7.15 -11.39 -16.47
N LYS A 48 -7.51 -10.25 -15.94
CA LYS A 48 -6.55 -9.20 -15.52
C LYS A 48 -6.47 -9.15 -14.00
N THR A 49 -5.26 -8.94 -13.49
CA THR A 49 -4.99 -8.74 -12.06
C THR A 49 -4.38 -7.35 -11.84
N VAL A 50 -4.47 -6.87 -10.61
CA VAL A 50 -3.76 -5.71 -10.10
C VAL A 50 -2.98 -6.14 -8.86
N THR A 51 -1.75 -5.67 -8.73
CA THR A 51 -0.97 -5.83 -7.51
C THR A 51 -1.03 -4.52 -6.74
N LEU A 52 -1.35 -4.62 -5.45
CA LEU A 52 -1.54 -3.50 -4.53
C LEU A 52 -0.60 -3.65 -3.35
N GLU A 53 0.03 -2.55 -2.94
CA GLU A 53 0.75 -2.48 -1.66
C GLU A 53 -0.25 -2.42 -0.50
N VAL A 54 0.03 -3.16 0.56
CA VAL A 54 -0.68 -3.06 1.84
C VAL A 54 0.35 -2.86 2.94
N TRP A 55 0.12 -1.87 3.80
CA TRP A 55 1.08 -1.48 4.82
C TRP A 55 0.63 -1.91 6.21
N PHE A 56 1.46 -2.71 6.86
CA PHE A 56 1.22 -3.31 8.17
C PHE A 56 2.21 -2.82 9.22
N ALA A 57 2.04 -3.25 10.46
CA ALA A 57 3.02 -3.13 11.51
C ALA A 57 3.94 -4.37 11.50
N TYR A 58 5.19 -4.20 11.91
CA TYR A 58 6.19 -5.25 11.90
C TYR A 58 7.16 -5.11 13.09
N VAL A 59 7.41 -6.21 13.75
CA VAL A 59 8.44 -6.34 14.77
C VAL A 59 9.52 -7.29 14.25
N PRO A 60 10.74 -6.81 13.94
CA PRO A 60 11.83 -7.66 13.48
C PRO A 60 12.16 -8.75 14.47
N ARG A 61 12.33 -10.01 14.00
CA ARG A 61 12.80 -11.10 14.81
C ARG A 61 14.29 -10.93 15.13
N GLY A 62 14.66 -11.10 16.38
CA GLY A 62 16.08 -11.11 16.80
C GLY A 62 16.69 -9.77 17.20
N GLU A 63 16.00 -8.64 17.02
CA GLU A 63 16.41 -7.41 17.68
C GLU A 63 16.07 -7.47 19.18
N ARG A 64 16.99 -6.96 20.00
CA ARG A 64 17.01 -6.96 21.47
C ARG A 64 15.60 -6.98 22.08
N PRO A 65 15.27 -7.98 22.94
CA PRO A 65 13.93 -8.15 23.52
C PRO A 65 13.48 -7.00 24.45
N ASP A 66 14.32 -5.98 24.63
CA ASP A 66 14.10 -4.81 25.47
C ASP A 66 13.61 -3.56 24.67
N ILE A 67 13.54 -3.64 23.35
CA ILE A 67 13.01 -2.56 22.50
C ILE A 67 12.04 -3.18 21.47
N GLU A 68 10.83 -3.50 21.87
CA GLU A 68 9.73 -3.84 20.97
C GLU A 68 9.26 -2.54 20.30
N ARG A 69 9.97 -2.11 19.26
CA ARG A 69 9.51 -1.02 18.41
C ARG A 69 8.84 -1.60 17.17
N GLU A 70 7.59 -1.26 16.98
CA GLU A 70 6.87 -1.55 15.75
C GLU A 70 7.28 -0.59 14.65
N TRP A 71 7.44 -1.13 13.44
CA TRP A 71 7.77 -0.39 12.25
C TRP A 71 6.70 -0.58 11.18
N LEU A 72 6.58 0.35 10.26
CA LEU A 72 5.82 0.14 9.03
C LEU A 72 6.51 -0.91 8.15
N PHE A 73 5.71 -1.79 7.59
CA PHE A 73 6.14 -2.86 6.70
C PHE A 73 5.20 -2.93 5.49
N VAL A 74 5.76 -3.10 4.30
CA VAL A 74 5.00 -3.22 3.07
C VAL A 74 4.93 -4.67 2.63
N THR A 75 3.75 -5.08 2.17
CA THR A 75 3.52 -6.35 1.48
C THR A 75 2.66 -6.12 0.25
N GLU A 76 2.47 -7.14 -0.57
CA GLU A 76 1.69 -7.05 -1.79
C GLU A 76 0.49 -7.99 -1.78
N ARG A 77 -0.59 -7.56 -2.42
CA ARG A 77 -1.77 -8.36 -2.72
C ARG A 77 -2.07 -8.34 -4.21
N THR A 78 -2.18 -9.50 -4.83
CA THR A 78 -2.59 -9.64 -6.22
C THR A 78 -4.05 -10.02 -6.31
N LEU A 79 -4.88 -9.11 -6.80
CA LEU A 79 -6.33 -9.21 -6.84
C LEU A 79 -6.84 -9.19 -8.29
N PRO A 80 -8.08 -9.66 -8.56
CA PRO A 80 -8.74 -9.38 -9.83
C PRO A 80 -8.81 -7.86 -10.08
N ALA A 81 -8.55 -7.45 -11.32
CA ALA A 81 -8.57 -6.04 -11.68
C ALA A 81 -9.93 -5.39 -11.37
N THR A 82 -9.90 -4.27 -10.66
CA THR A 82 -11.06 -3.45 -10.29
C THR A 82 -10.79 -1.98 -10.57
N GLN A 83 -11.85 -1.19 -10.74
CA GLN A 83 -11.74 0.28 -10.82
C GLN A 83 -11.64 0.91 -9.42
N ALA A 84 -12.14 0.23 -8.38
CA ALA A 84 -12.13 0.67 -6.98
C ALA A 84 -10.86 0.23 -6.26
N VAL A 85 -9.67 0.46 -6.85
CA VAL A 85 -8.39 -0.04 -6.33
C VAL A 85 -8.07 0.45 -4.91
N GLY A 86 -8.45 1.69 -4.56
CA GLY A 86 -8.25 2.20 -3.20
C GLY A 86 -9.09 1.47 -2.15
N ARG A 87 -10.38 1.21 -2.47
CA ARG A 87 -11.24 0.41 -1.59
C ARG A 87 -10.76 -1.03 -1.48
N ALA A 88 -10.25 -1.61 -2.57
CA ALA A 88 -9.68 -2.96 -2.55
C ALA A 88 -8.42 -3.04 -1.67
N ALA A 89 -7.51 -2.06 -1.76
CA ALA A 89 -6.33 -1.99 -0.90
C ALA A 89 -6.69 -1.85 0.59
N LEU A 90 -7.70 -1.02 0.91
CA LEU A 90 -8.18 -0.90 2.30
C LEU A 90 -8.88 -2.18 2.79
N ALA A 91 -9.61 -2.88 1.93
CA ALA A 91 -10.22 -4.15 2.30
C ALA A 91 -9.15 -5.18 2.71
N GLU A 92 -8.05 -5.30 1.95
CA GLU A 92 -6.91 -6.14 2.29
C GLU A 92 -6.19 -5.69 3.59
N LEU A 93 -6.08 -4.38 3.82
CA LEU A 93 -5.54 -3.86 5.07
C LEU A 93 -6.41 -4.26 6.28
N PHE A 94 -7.73 -4.22 6.13
CA PHE A 94 -8.68 -4.52 7.22
C PHE A 94 -8.86 -6.03 7.42
N GLU A 95 -8.63 -6.85 6.38
CA GLU A 95 -8.53 -8.29 6.52
C GLU A 95 -7.30 -8.71 7.34
N GLY A 96 -6.25 -7.88 7.31
CA GLY A 96 -5.04 -8.07 8.09
C GLY A 96 -3.96 -8.91 7.39
N PRO A 97 -2.84 -9.19 8.09
CA PRO A 97 -1.75 -9.98 7.55
C PRO A 97 -2.15 -11.45 7.36
N THR A 98 -1.57 -12.09 6.35
CA THR A 98 -1.69 -13.53 6.17
C THR A 98 -1.07 -14.28 7.35
N ARG A 99 -1.36 -15.59 7.46
CA ARG A 99 -0.75 -16.41 8.50
C ARG A 99 0.79 -16.43 8.38
N GLU A 100 1.32 -16.50 7.18
CA GLU A 100 2.75 -16.54 6.92
C GLU A 100 3.43 -15.22 7.31
N GLU A 101 2.80 -14.10 6.99
CA GLU A 101 3.23 -12.76 7.41
C GLU A 101 3.19 -12.63 8.95
N GLY A 102 2.12 -13.09 9.59
CA GLY A 102 1.99 -13.13 11.05
C GLY A 102 3.06 -14.00 11.71
N ASP A 103 3.33 -15.17 11.13
CA ASP A 103 4.43 -16.04 11.58
C ASP A 103 5.79 -15.37 11.41
N ALA A 104 5.96 -14.42 10.49
CA ALA A 104 7.16 -13.62 10.29
C ALA A 104 7.24 -12.35 11.17
N GLY A 105 6.20 -12.04 11.95
CA GLY A 105 6.18 -10.89 12.88
C GLY A 105 5.41 -9.67 12.38
N VAL A 106 4.63 -9.83 11.29
CA VAL A 106 3.73 -8.78 10.79
C VAL A 106 2.41 -8.80 11.58
N SER A 107 1.91 -7.62 11.90
CA SER A 107 0.67 -7.41 12.65
C SER A 107 -0.08 -6.19 12.09
N THR A 108 -1.31 -5.96 12.56
CA THR A 108 -2.07 -4.76 12.24
C THR A 108 -2.48 -4.01 13.50
N ALA A 109 -2.48 -2.68 13.43
CA ALA A 109 -3.04 -1.80 14.45
C ALA A 109 -4.49 -1.43 14.15
N VAL A 110 -5.03 -1.84 13.00
CA VAL A 110 -6.44 -1.63 12.65
C VAL A 110 -7.31 -2.54 13.51
N PRO A 111 -8.33 -2.03 14.21
CA PRO A 111 -9.24 -2.84 15.01
C PRO A 111 -10.10 -3.75 14.15
N ASP A 112 -10.38 -4.95 14.66
CA ASP A 112 -11.33 -5.88 14.05
C ASP A 112 -12.72 -5.23 13.91
N GLY A 113 -13.38 -5.52 12.81
CA GLY A 113 -14.73 -5.01 12.54
C GLY A 113 -14.76 -3.59 11.99
N THR A 114 -13.61 -2.97 11.70
CA THR A 114 -13.56 -1.69 10.97
C THR A 114 -14.16 -1.86 9.57
N GLU A 115 -15.12 -0.99 9.20
CA GLU A 115 -15.78 -0.99 7.90
C GLU A 115 -15.48 0.29 7.12
N ILE A 116 -15.39 0.17 5.78
CA ILE A 116 -15.28 1.31 4.87
C ILE A 116 -16.69 1.78 4.52
N LEU A 117 -17.12 2.91 5.08
CA LEU A 117 -18.42 3.50 4.80
C LEU A 117 -18.40 4.24 3.46
N ASP A 118 -17.39 5.08 3.23
CA ASP A 118 -17.19 5.76 1.94
C ASP A 118 -15.70 5.97 1.64
N LEU A 119 -15.38 6.15 0.37
CA LEU A 119 -14.04 6.53 -0.12
C LEU A 119 -14.19 7.37 -1.37
N SER A 120 -13.76 8.60 -1.32
CA SER A 120 -13.71 9.52 -2.45
C SER A 120 -12.31 10.09 -2.64
N ILE A 121 -11.95 10.44 -3.88
CA ILE A 121 -10.65 11.06 -4.20
C ILE A 121 -10.92 12.34 -4.97
N ASP A 122 -10.50 13.47 -4.42
CA ASP A 122 -10.64 14.78 -5.05
C ASP A 122 -9.37 15.61 -4.86
N HIS A 123 -8.86 16.19 -5.96
CA HIS A 123 -7.69 17.08 -6.00
C HIS A 123 -6.43 16.53 -5.26
N GLY A 124 -6.23 15.22 -5.24
CA GLY A 124 -5.07 14.58 -4.61
C GLY A 124 -5.28 14.16 -3.17
N THR A 125 -6.44 14.45 -2.59
CA THR A 125 -6.83 14.01 -1.24
C THR A 125 -7.82 12.86 -1.34
N ALA A 126 -7.51 11.74 -0.68
CA ALA A 126 -8.46 10.66 -0.45
C ALA A 126 -9.21 10.93 0.86
N THR A 127 -10.52 11.16 0.79
CA THR A 127 -11.38 11.23 1.99
C THR A 127 -11.95 9.84 2.23
N VAL A 128 -11.60 9.26 3.37
CA VAL A 128 -12.06 7.93 3.79
C VAL A 128 -12.95 8.07 5.01
N ASP A 129 -14.18 7.55 4.88
CA ASP A 129 -15.15 7.45 5.99
C ASP A 129 -15.16 6.02 6.50
N LEU A 130 -14.88 5.85 7.79
CA LEU A 130 -14.79 4.56 8.47
C LEU A 130 -15.81 4.46 9.59
N SER A 131 -16.14 3.22 9.95
CA SER A 131 -16.99 2.95 11.11
C SER A 131 -16.27 3.28 12.43
N SER A 132 -17.04 3.49 13.50
CA SER A 132 -16.53 3.88 14.82
C SER A 132 -15.56 2.88 15.45
N GLU A 133 -15.55 1.63 15.00
CA GLU A 133 -14.60 0.60 15.41
C GLU A 133 -13.14 1.04 15.16
N PHE A 134 -12.91 1.83 14.11
CA PHE A 134 -11.57 2.33 13.78
C PHE A 134 -10.94 3.19 14.89
N GLU A 135 -11.74 3.83 15.74
CA GLU A 135 -11.25 4.59 16.90
C GLU A 135 -10.97 3.73 18.12
N SER A 136 -11.41 2.47 18.14
CA SER A 136 -11.41 1.67 19.35
C SER A 136 -10.02 1.11 19.69
N GLY A 137 -9.70 1.06 20.97
CA GLY A 137 -8.52 0.40 21.54
C GLY A 137 -7.18 1.04 21.14
N GLY A 138 -6.11 0.49 21.74
CA GLY A 138 -4.72 0.92 21.54
C GLY A 138 -4.32 2.14 22.36
N GLY A 139 -3.01 2.31 22.56
CA GLY A 139 -2.40 3.54 23.08
C GLY A 139 -1.88 4.41 21.95
N SER A 140 -1.28 5.56 22.25
CA SER A 140 -0.83 6.55 21.27
C SER A 140 0.07 5.98 20.18
N ALA A 141 0.94 5.01 20.49
CA ALA A 141 1.79 4.34 19.49
C ALA A 141 0.98 3.51 18.49
N SER A 142 0.03 2.69 18.99
CA SER A 142 -0.85 1.88 18.15
C SER A 142 -1.77 2.76 17.28
N VAL A 143 -2.29 3.85 17.84
CA VAL A 143 -3.10 4.84 17.12
C VAL A 143 -2.29 5.49 16.00
N SER A 144 -1.06 5.91 16.26
CA SER A 144 -0.16 6.48 15.25
C SER A 144 0.16 5.46 14.13
N MET A 145 0.42 4.20 14.50
CA MET A 145 0.65 3.12 13.56
C MET A 145 -0.58 2.87 12.67
N ARG A 146 -1.78 2.86 13.25
CA ARG A 146 -3.06 2.71 12.53
C ARG A 146 -3.26 3.77 11.46
N LEU A 147 -3.04 5.04 11.81
CA LEU A 147 -3.13 6.16 10.88
C LEU A 147 -2.06 6.07 9.78
N ALA A 148 -0.87 5.63 10.13
CA ALA A 148 0.22 5.41 9.18
C ALA A 148 -0.11 4.27 8.19
N GLN A 149 -0.64 3.14 8.66
CA GLN A 149 -1.06 2.02 7.81
C GLN A 149 -2.10 2.48 6.77
N LEU A 150 -3.12 3.22 7.20
CA LEU A 150 -4.14 3.81 6.34
C LEU A 150 -3.53 4.75 5.29
N THR A 151 -2.69 5.69 5.75
CA THR A 151 -2.08 6.72 4.90
C THR A 151 -1.14 6.10 3.86
N TYR A 152 -0.26 5.20 4.27
CA TYR A 152 0.69 4.56 3.35
C TYR A 152 0.00 3.66 2.33
N THR A 153 -1.06 2.94 2.74
CA THR A 153 -1.84 2.10 1.84
C THR A 153 -2.58 2.91 0.78
N LEU A 154 -3.17 4.05 1.12
CA LEU A 154 -3.88 4.88 0.14
C LEU A 154 -2.95 5.74 -0.73
N THR A 155 -1.83 6.21 -0.19
CA THR A 155 -0.89 7.07 -0.94
C THR A 155 0.07 6.30 -1.86
N GLN A 156 -0.14 4.99 -2.07
CA GLN A 156 0.54 4.24 -3.12
C GLN A 156 0.06 4.67 -4.52
N PHE A 157 -1.17 5.20 -4.62
CA PHE A 157 -1.75 5.60 -5.89
C PHE A 157 -1.26 6.99 -6.30
N PRO A 158 -0.79 7.18 -7.56
CA PRO A 158 -0.26 8.49 -8.01
C PRO A 158 -1.28 9.64 -7.93
N THR A 159 -2.57 9.32 -7.83
CA THR A 159 -3.66 10.29 -7.68
C THR A 159 -3.93 10.69 -6.23
N VAL A 160 -3.24 10.10 -5.25
CA VAL A 160 -3.45 10.34 -3.81
C VAL A 160 -2.13 10.79 -3.19
N GLY A 161 -2.07 12.05 -2.78
CA GLY A 161 -0.93 12.62 -2.03
C GLY A 161 -1.14 12.65 -0.53
N GLU A 162 -2.40 12.69 -0.09
CA GLU A 162 -2.79 12.83 1.32
C GLU A 162 -4.16 12.20 1.58
N VAL A 163 -4.46 11.94 2.85
CA VAL A 163 -5.65 11.25 3.33
C VAL A 163 -6.36 12.10 4.39
N ALA A 164 -7.63 12.41 4.16
CA ALA A 164 -8.54 12.98 5.15
C ALA A 164 -9.38 11.86 5.76
N LEU A 165 -9.54 11.86 7.08
CA LEU A 165 -10.28 10.85 7.83
C LEU A 165 -11.64 11.39 8.28
N GLU A 166 -12.68 10.61 8.05
CA GLU A 166 -14.00 10.77 8.63
C GLU A 166 -14.37 9.52 9.43
N ILE A 167 -15.14 9.69 10.48
CA ILE A 167 -15.75 8.59 11.25
C ILE A 167 -17.25 8.83 11.29
N GLU A 168 -18.04 7.85 10.83
CA GLU A 168 -19.51 7.92 10.74
C GLU A 168 -19.98 9.20 10.02
N GLY A 169 -19.29 9.61 8.95
CA GLY A 169 -19.57 10.80 8.16
C GLY A 169 -19.14 12.12 8.80
N ALA A 170 -18.41 12.10 9.90
CA ALA A 170 -17.92 13.30 10.57
C ALA A 170 -16.39 13.45 10.42
N PRO A 171 -15.88 14.62 9.96
CA PRO A 171 -14.45 14.86 9.89
C PRO A 171 -13.80 14.77 11.27
N VAL A 172 -12.60 14.13 11.32
CA VAL A 172 -11.86 13.89 12.55
C VAL A 172 -10.75 14.94 12.72
N GLU A 173 -10.86 15.78 13.75
CA GLU A 173 -9.81 16.74 14.15
C GLU A 173 -8.97 16.20 15.32
N VAL A 174 -9.57 15.36 16.17
CA VAL A 174 -8.91 14.69 17.30
C VAL A 174 -9.30 13.23 17.25
N PHE A 175 -8.31 12.35 17.04
CA PHE A 175 -8.53 10.93 16.85
C PHE A 175 -8.35 10.15 18.13
N SER A 176 -9.32 9.30 18.42
CA SER A 176 -9.40 8.36 19.54
C SER A 176 -9.34 9.01 20.95
N GLY A 177 -9.51 8.19 21.98
CA GLY A 177 -9.36 8.61 23.40
C GLY A 177 -7.95 9.05 23.78
N GLU A 178 -6.95 8.78 22.94
CA GLU A 178 -5.55 9.21 23.11
C GLU A 178 -5.30 10.67 22.71
N GLY A 179 -6.28 11.32 22.04
CA GLY A 179 -6.22 12.73 21.71
C GLY A 179 -5.18 13.07 20.63
N VAL A 180 -4.95 12.19 19.67
CA VAL A 180 -4.07 12.46 18.52
C VAL A 180 -4.71 13.53 17.64
N VAL A 181 -4.04 14.67 17.49
CA VAL A 181 -4.55 15.80 16.69
C VAL A 181 -4.27 15.54 15.21
N ILE A 182 -5.32 15.68 14.39
CA ILE A 182 -5.26 15.63 12.92
C ILE A 182 -5.71 16.99 12.41
N ASP A 183 -4.79 17.93 12.30
CA ASP A 183 -5.06 19.33 11.92
C ASP A 183 -4.93 19.60 10.42
N HIS A 184 -4.55 18.58 9.66
CA HIS A 184 -4.45 18.59 8.19
C HIS A 184 -4.61 17.19 7.62
N PRO A 185 -4.91 17.03 6.32
CA PRO A 185 -4.89 15.72 5.68
C PRO A 185 -3.51 15.06 5.81
N MET A 186 -3.51 13.78 6.22
CA MET A 186 -2.30 13.02 6.55
C MET A 186 -1.52 12.62 5.30
N ALA A 187 -0.21 12.78 5.32
CA ALA A 187 0.70 12.35 4.25
C ALA A 187 1.81 11.44 4.80
N ARG A 188 2.52 10.75 3.92
CA ARG A 188 3.62 9.84 4.33
C ARG A 188 4.63 10.51 5.24
N ARG A 189 4.99 11.78 4.97
CA ARG A 189 5.96 12.56 5.76
C ARG A 189 5.61 12.68 7.24
N ASP A 190 4.32 12.60 7.59
CA ASP A 190 3.86 12.72 8.98
C ASP A 190 4.20 11.46 9.79
N PHE A 191 4.46 10.35 9.11
CA PHE A 191 4.75 9.03 9.67
C PHE A 191 6.12 8.47 9.25
N ASP A 192 7.00 9.25 8.64
CA ASP A 192 8.34 8.80 8.22
C ASP A 192 9.17 8.22 9.38
N HIS A 193 8.89 8.68 10.61
CA HIS A 193 9.53 8.18 11.83
C HIS A 193 9.13 6.74 12.19
N LEU A 194 8.09 6.18 11.57
CA LEU A 194 7.66 4.78 11.71
C LEU A 194 8.29 3.86 10.65
N LEU A 195 9.01 4.39 9.67
CA LEU A 195 9.75 3.57 8.73
C LEU A 195 11.00 2.97 9.41
N PRO A 196 11.29 1.67 9.22
CA PRO A 196 12.49 1.05 9.73
C PRO A 196 13.74 1.65 9.08
N PRO A 197 14.93 1.53 9.69
CA PRO A 197 16.18 1.93 9.05
C PRO A 197 16.38 1.30 7.66
N ILE A 198 15.97 0.06 7.49
CA ILE A 198 15.93 -0.66 6.21
C ILE A 198 14.50 -1.18 5.99
N LEU A 199 13.87 -0.73 4.91
CA LEU A 199 12.60 -1.25 4.41
C LEU A 199 12.89 -2.11 3.18
N VAL A 200 12.41 -3.34 3.16
CA VAL A 200 12.44 -4.23 1.99
C VAL A 200 11.05 -4.21 1.36
N ALA A 201 10.97 -3.79 0.09
CA ALA A 201 9.73 -3.78 -0.67
C ALA A 201 9.62 -4.98 -1.62
N SER A 202 10.76 -5.55 -2.05
CA SER A 202 10.87 -6.77 -2.85
C SER A 202 12.10 -7.56 -2.41
N PRO A 203 11.99 -8.90 -2.25
CA PRO A 203 10.76 -9.68 -2.33
C PRO A 203 9.84 -9.46 -1.14
N VAL A 204 8.58 -9.89 -1.27
CA VAL A 204 7.64 -9.93 -0.15
C VAL A 204 7.68 -11.29 0.56
N ILE A 205 7.19 -11.35 1.80
CA ILE A 205 7.12 -12.59 2.59
C ILE A 205 6.30 -13.65 1.83
N GLY A 206 6.82 -14.87 1.75
CA GLY A 206 6.19 -16.01 1.08
C GLY A 206 6.32 -16.00 -0.45
N GLU A 207 6.98 -15.01 -1.04
CA GLU A 207 7.15 -14.94 -2.48
C GLU A 207 7.98 -16.12 -3.02
N ARG A 208 7.58 -16.63 -4.21
CA ARG A 208 8.35 -17.63 -4.95
C ARG A 208 9.32 -16.94 -5.90
N VAL A 209 10.58 -16.95 -5.57
CA VAL A 209 11.61 -16.19 -6.27
C VAL A 209 12.55 -17.09 -7.07
N ARG A 210 13.04 -16.59 -8.19
CA ARG A 210 14.02 -17.26 -9.07
C ARG A 210 15.31 -16.47 -9.17
N SER A 211 16.43 -17.18 -9.34
CA SER A 211 17.74 -16.57 -9.60
C SER A 211 17.81 -15.97 -11.03
N PRO A 212 18.29 -14.72 -11.22
CA PRO A 212 18.60 -13.78 -10.17
C PRO A 212 17.34 -13.17 -9.52
N ILE A 213 17.37 -12.97 -8.21
CA ILE A 213 16.31 -12.29 -7.46
C ILE A 213 16.57 -10.79 -7.42
N THR A 214 15.54 -9.96 -7.68
CA THR A 214 15.59 -8.53 -7.47
C THR A 214 15.26 -8.22 -6.01
N ILE A 215 16.15 -7.50 -5.34
CA ILE A 215 15.96 -7.04 -3.95
C ILE A 215 15.96 -5.53 -3.99
N ALA A 216 14.84 -4.94 -3.55
CA ALA A 216 14.59 -3.50 -3.62
C ALA A 216 13.91 -2.97 -2.37
N GLY A 217 14.09 -1.70 -2.10
CA GLY A 217 13.48 -1.03 -0.97
C GLY A 217 14.05 0.35 -0.73
N SER A 218 13.95 0.83 0.51
CA SER A 218 14.54 2.10 0.90
C SER A 218 15.25 2.00 2.24
N SER A 219 16.28 2.81 2.45
CA SER A 219 17.05 2.78 3.69
C SER A 219 17.53 4.17 4.13
N ASN A 220 17.77 4.29 5.43
CA ASN A 220 18.50 5.40 6.05
C ASN A 220 19.55 4.80 6.98
N VAL A 221 20.66 4.35 6.40
CA VAL A 221 21.76 3.65 7.06
C VAL A 221 23.08 4.37 6.83
N PHE A 222 24.10 4.04 7.62
CA PHE A 222 25.41 4.67 7.51
C PHE A 222 26.05 4.41 6.14
N GLU A 223 26.59 5.47 5.51
CA GLU A 223 27.18 5.46 4.17
C GLU A 223 26.27 4.90 3.07
N ALA A 224 24.95 4.88 3.31
CA ALA A 224 23.95 4.33 2.38
C ALA A 224 24.21 2.87 1.96
N THR A 225 25.02 2.12 2.70
CA THR A 225 25.42 0.76 2.33
C THR A 225 24.45 -0.26 2.93
N VAL A 226 23.78 -1.01 2.05
CA VAL A 226 22.84 -2.08 2.39
C VAL A 226 23.46 -3.41 2.05
N SER A 227 23.71 -4.25 3.06
CA SER A 227 24.22 -5.60 2.93
C SER A 227 23.08 -6.60 2.75
N ILE A 228 23.31 -7.63 1.94
CA ILE A 228 22.28 -8.61 1.56
C ILE A 228 22.90 -10.01 1.60
N ALA A 229 22.20 -10.95 2.21
CA ALA A 229 22.51 -12.37 2.17
C ALA A 229 21.27 -13.17 1.77
N ILE A 230 21.45 -14.32 1.12
CA ILE A 230 20.41 -15.31 0.89
C ILE A 230 20.81 -16.56 1.64
N LEU A 231 19.93 -17.05 2.50
CA LEU A 231 20.09 -18.28 3.26
C LEU A 231 19.18 -19.36 2.68
N ASP A 232 19.64 -20.59 2.71
CA ASP A 232 18.86 -21.77 2.35
C ASP A 232 18.02 -22.30 3.52
N GLU A 233 17.34 -23.44 3.33
CA GLU A 233 16.49 -24.08 4.35
C GLU A 233 17.23 -24.54 5.61
N ASN A 234 18.58 -24.58 5.60
CA ASN A 234 19.43 -24.96 6.72
C ASN A 234 20.10 -23.74 7.37
N ASP A 235 19.71 -22.53 6.99
CA ASP A 235 20.35 -21.26 7.35
C ASP A 235 21.80 -21.13 6.82
N ASP A 236 22.19 -21.96 5.84
CA ASP A 236 23.47 -21.83 5.17
C ASP A 236 23.42 -20.70 4.13
N ARG A 237 24.43 -19.83 4.17
CA ARG A 237 24.50 -18.68 3.25
C ARG A 237 24.92 -19.11 1.87
N ILE A 238 23.99 -19.03 0.89
CA ILE A 238 24.21 -19.41 -0.52
C ILE A 238 24.56 -18.23 -1.41
N ALA A 239 24.27 -17.00 -1.00
CA ALA A 239 24.70 -15.78 -1.70
C ALA A 239 24.90 -14.63 -0.71
N GLN A 240 25.79 -13.70 -1.09
CA GLN A 240 25.99 -12.45 -0.35
C GLN A 240 26.47 -11.36 -1.29
N THR A 241 25.94 -10.13 -1.09
CA THR A 241 26.33 -8.93 -1.82
C THR A 241 26.05 -7.69 -0.97
N PHE A 242 26.30 -6.52 -1.54
CA PHE A 242 25.82 -5.24 -0.99
C PHE A 242 25.41 -4.33 -2.15
N THR A 243 24.65 -3.30 -1.81
CA THR A 243 24.30 -2.22 -2.74
C THR A 243 24.37 -0.88 -2.00
N THR A 244 24.32 0.21 -2.74
CA THR A 244 24.32 1.56 -2.18
C THR A 244 23.00 2.23 -2.51
N ALA A 245 22.28 2.68 -1.49
CA ALA A 245 21.06 3.45 -1.66
C ALA A 245 21.38 4.86 -2.22
N THR A 246 20.38 5.49 -2.82
CA THR A 246 20.51 6.83 -3.42
C THR A 246 20.79 7.94 -2.39
N CYS A 247 20.53 7.67 -1.12
CA CYS A 247 20.85 8.53 0.03
C CYS A 247 21.10 7.67 1.27
N GLY A 248 21.76 8.21 2.30
CA GLY A 248 22.00 7.56 3.59
C GLY A 248 22.54 8.55 4.62
N THR A 249 22.70 8.10 5.89
CA THR A 249 23.21 8.93 6.99
C THR A 249 22.43 10.23 7.19
N GLY A 250 21.14 10.09 7.54
CA GLY A 250 20.25 11.24 7.81
C GLY A 250 19.25 11.56 6.72
N CYS A 251 19.27 10.82 5.62
CA CYS A 251 18.26 10.84 4.57
C CYS A 251 17.89 9.42 4.15
N ARG A 252 16.67 9.21 3.69
CA ARG A 252 16.23 7.93 3.13
C ARG A 252 16.49 7.92 1.63
N GLY A 253 17.13 6.85 1.16
CA GLY A 253 17.38 6.59 -0.26
C GLY A 253 16.84 5.25 -0.70
N ASP A 254 16.46 5.14 -1.97
CA ASP A 254 16.04 3.89 -2.58
C ASP A 254 17.23 3.04 -2.98
N TYR A 255 17.09 1.72 -2.87
CA TYR A 255 18.07 0.75 -3.33
C TYR A 255 17.41 -0.35 -4.15
N GLU A 256 18.15 -0.87 -5.13
CA GLU A 256 17.78 -2.03 -5.92
C GLU A 256 19.05 -2.77 -6.33
N THR A 257 19.00 -4.10 -6.30
CA THR A 257 20.07 -4.97 -6.81
C THR A 257 19.56 -6.34 -7.21
N ASN A 258 20.29 -7.03 -8.07
CA ASN A 258 20.00 -8.39 -8.49
C ASN A 258 21.03 -9.34 -7.88
N VAL A 259 20.57 -10.38 -7.18
CA VAL A 259 21.41 -11.38 -6.52
C VAL A 259 21.18 -12.74 -7.14
N SER A 260 22.26 -13.33 -7.65
CA SER A 260 22.23 -14.70 -8.19
C SER A 260 22.55 -15.70 -7.08
N TYR A 261 21.84 -16.84 -7.13
CA TYR A 261 22.12 -18.00 -6.28
C TYR A 261 22.01 -19.28 -7.12
N GLU A 262 22.57 -20.38 -6.65
CA GLU A 262 22.47 -21.70 -7.26
C GLU A 262 21.86 -22.68 -6.27
N LEU A 263 20.90 -23.48 -6.73
CA LEU A 263 20.21 -24.49 -5.94
C LEU A 263 20.04 -25.79 -6.70
N GLY A 264 20.06 -26.92 -5.99
CA GLY A 264 19.76 -28.23 -6.53
C GLY A 264 18.27 -28.54 -6.71
N GLY A 265 17.40 -27.75 -6.13
CA GLY A 265 15.93 -27.90 -6.15
C GLY A 265 15.22 -26.74 -5.45
N THR A 266 13.90 -26.68 -5.59
CA THR A 266 13.08 -25.70 -4.90
C THR A 266 13.02 -25.99 -3.40
N GLN A 267 13.22 -24.98 -2.56
CA GLN A 267 13.23 -25.07 -1.10
C GLN A 267 12.83 -23.76 -0.44
N GLU A 268 12.52 -23.79 0.85
CA GLU A 268 12.38 -22.58 1.65
C GLU A 268 13.75 -21.90 1.85
N GLY A 269 13.74 -20.60 2.06
CA GLY A 269 14.94 -19.82 2.34
C GLY A 269 14.59 -18.44 2.86
N THR A 270 15.63 -17.66 3.16
CA THR A 270 15.45 -16.32 3.73
C THR A 270 16.33 -15.31 3.00
N VAL A 271 15.76 -14.21 2.57
CA VAL A 271 16.51 -13.01 2.17
C VAL A 271 16.74 -12.17 3.42
N VAL A 272 18.00 -11.95 3.76
CA VAL A 272 18.42 -11.16 4.92
C VAL A 272 19.04 -9.87 4.43
N VAL A 273 18.45 -8.73 4.82
CA VAL A 273 18.94 -7.40 4.48
C VAL A 273 19.33 -6.67 5.76
N PHE A 274 20.52 -6.11 5.81
CA PHE A 274 21.07 -5.55 7.03
C PHE A 274 22.10 -4.44 6.78
N GLU A 275 22.35 -3.65 7.81
CA GLU A 275 23.50 -2.74 7.88
C GLU A 275 24.66 -3.44 8.60
N SER A 276 25.86 -3.29 8.07
CA SER A 276 27.06 -3.75 8.79
C SER A 276 27.51 -2.66 9.76
N SER A 277 27.57 -2.98 11.05
CA SER A 277 28.03 -2.06 12.10
C SER A 277 29.41 -1.49 11.78
N ALA A 278 29.55 -0.18 11.86
CA ALA A 278 30.84 0.49 11.67
C ALA A 278 31.84 0.19 12.80
N GLU A 279 31.38 -0.34 13.94
CA GLU A 279 32.21 -0.65 15.09
C GLU A 279 32.95 -1.98 14.92
N ASP A 280 32.22 -3.04 14.48
CA ASP A 280 32.75 -4.40 14.49
C ASP A 280 32.34 -5.24 13.27
N GLY A 281 31.54 -4.66 12.34
CA GLY A 281 31.03 -5.35 11.17
C GLY A 281 29.86 -6.30 11.43
N SER A 282 29.34 -6.38 12.65
CA SER A 282 28.19 -7.21 12.98
C SER A 282 26.93 -6.70 12.27
N PRO A 283 25.96 -7.58 11.93
CA PRO A 283 24.69 -7.17 11.36
C PRO A 283 23.85 -6.38 12.39
N ILE A 284 23.35 -5.23 11.98
CA ILE A 284 22.37 -4.41 12.69
C ILE A 284 21.24 -4.02 11.75
N HIS A 285 20.07 -3.61 12.29
CA HIS A 285 18.89 -3.27 11.51
C HIS A 285 18.48 -4.39 10.55
N VAL A 286 18.52 -5.63 11.04
CA VAL A 286 18.29 -6.83 10.25
C VAL A 286 16.82 -6.96 9.89
N VAL A 287 16.55 -7.21 8.61
CA VAL A 287 15.21 -7.54 8.07
C VAL A 287 15.32 -8.89 7.40
N GLU A 288 14.49 -9.85 7.85
CA GLU A 288 14.43 -11.21 7.33
C GLU A 288 13.13 -11.39 6.55
N ILE A 289 13.23 -11.79 5.29
CA ILE A 289 12.11 -12.05 4.40
C ILE A 289 12.12 -13.53 4.04
N PRO A 290 11.28 -14.36 4.67
CA PRO A 290 11.08 -15.76 4.28
C PRO A 290 10.52 -15.83 2.86
N VAL A 291 11.10 -16.70 2.03
CA VAL A 291 10.72 -16.86 0.61
C VAL A 291 10.82 -18.33 0.19
N THR A 292 10.14 -18.71 -0.90
CA THR A 292 10.40 -19.99 -1.57
C THR A 292 11.43 -19.76 -2.67
N LEU A 293 12.64 -20.28 -2.50
CA LEU A 293 13.71 -20.23 -3.50
C LEU A 293 13.47 -21.30 -4.57
N VAL A 294 13.40 -20.89 -5.83
CA VAL A 294 13.14 -21.78 -6.98
C VAL A 294 14.44 -22.00 -7.74
N ALA A 295 14.76 -23.28 -8.04
CA ALA A 295 15.93 -23.68 -8.82
C ALA A 295 15.83 -23.24 -10.30
#